data_e6d4f53151490741b5d36a323529eeea
#
_entry.id   e6d4f53151490741b5d36a323529eeea
#
_cell.length_a   1.000
_cell.length_b   1.000
_cell.length_c   1.000
_cell.angle_alpha   90.00
_cell.angle_beta   90.00
_cell.angle_gamma   90.00
#
_symmetry.space_group_name_H-M   'P 1'
#
loop_
_entity.id
_entity.type
_entity.pdbx_description
1 polymer ?
#
loop_
_entity_poly.entity_id
_entity_poly.type
_entity_poly.pdbx_seq_one_letter_code
_entity_poly.pdbx_strand_id
1 'polypeptide(L)'
;MDEKLEDKYDFKTLQKRKTSLVYNFILVYIVFLFAAGFTQMTLRYSDTVAFIIFVIVCLILVVYFATKRQKIENLIALKLLNDLELAEFMDFMHEQHKNKKLTRNSLYYNYMALVELIYGNFDKSEEYLSKVKLTQSGYIRGALRGTEIWYHYTRFMLNIFTEKDFDLEELKKQLVKTVSKNQEAVQMYNNKLDNIYKVLVLKEPADNFKEELNDNIVECSKVFNYYFYLCNEVLKENKEEANKYIDLLLKYSENYYVVRKAREIREKN
;
A
#
# COMPACT_ATOMS: atom_id res chain seq x y z
N MET A 1 -5.07 -19.39 2.88
CA MET A 1 -4.40 -18.66 4.00
C MET A 1 -5.53 -18.08 4.82
N ASP A 2 -5.65 -18.47 6.09
CA ASP A 2 -6.90 -18.33 6.85
C ASP A 2 -7.41 -16.89 6.94
N GLU A 3 -8.47 -16.58 6.21
CA GLU A 3 -9.26 -15.33 6.28
C GLU A 3 -9.69 -14.94 7.72
N LYS A 4 -9.72 -15.91 8.63
CA LYS A 4 -10.08 -15.72 10.05
C LYS A 4 -8.99 -15.07 10.92
N LEU A 5 -7.79 -14.83 10.41
CA LEU A 5 -6.69 -14.23 11.17
C LEU A 5 -6.60 -12.70 10.99
N GLU A 6 -7.20 -12.14 9.92
CA GLU A 6 -7.10 -10.71 9.58
C GLU A 6 -7.94 -9.82 10.50
N ASP A 7 -9.13 -10.26 10.88
CA ASP A 7 -10.05 -9.51 11.77
C ASP A 7 -9.62 -9.44 13.24
N LYS A 8 -8.53 -10.09 13.62
CA LYS A 8 -8.22 -10.36 15.03
C LYS A 8 -7.20 -9.42 15.68
N TYR A 9 -6.54 -8.55 14.90
CA TYR A 9 -5.45 -7.77 15.45
C TYR A 9 -5.60 -6.25 15.21
N ASP A 10 -5.75 -5.50 16.30
CA ASP A 10 -5.62 -4.05 16.29
C ASP A 10 -4.16 -3.61 16.04
N PHE A 11 -3.97 -2.33 15.70
CA PHE A 11 -2.65 -1.77 15.42
C PHE A 11 -1.68 -1.91 16.60
N LYS A 12 -2.16 -1.80 17.85
CA LYS A 12 -1.32 -1.93 19.05
C LYS A 12 -0.81 -3.37 19.21
N THR A 13 -1.65 -4.35 18.94
CA THR A 13 -1.28 -5.78 18.96
C THR A 13 -0.27 -6.10 17.86
N LEU A 14 -0.47 -5.60 16.63
CA LEU A 14 0.49 -5.76 15.55
C LEU A 14 1.84 -5.12 15.87
N GLN A 15 1.84 -3.94 16.46
CA GLN A 15 3.06 -3.27 16.92
C GLN A 15 3.78 -4.06 18.01
N LYS A 16 3.06 -4.55 19.02
CA LYS A 16 3.62 -5.38 20.09
C LYS A 16 4.27 -6.63 19.52
N ARG A 17 3.62 -7.30 18.56
CA ARG A 17 4.18 -8.46 17.86
C ARG A 17 5.45 -8.12 17.08
N LYS A 18 5.46 -6.99 16.36
CA LYS A 18 6.64 -6.52 15.64
C LYS A 18 7.82 -6.27 16.59
N THR A 19 7.55 -5.63 17.73
CA THR A 19 8.57 -5.37 18.76
C THR A 19 9.06 -6.67 19.40
N SER A 20 8.17 -7.57 19.79
CA SER A 20 8.50 -8.89 20.35
C SER A 20 9.33 -9.72 19.38
N LEU A 21 9.03 -9.64 18.07
CA LEU A 21 9.81 -10.34 17.05
C LEU A 21 11.28 -9.89 17.03
N VAL A 22 11.54 -8.58 17.18
CA VAL A 22 12.90 -8.04 17.23
C VAL A 22 13.64 -8.54 18.49
N TYR A 23 13.00 -8.51 19.66
CA TYR A 23 13.59 -9.03 20.89
C TYR A 23 13.87 -10.52 20.78
N ASN A 24 12.95 -11.31 20.25
CA ASN A 24 13.14 -12.75 20.04
C ASN A 24 14.29 -13.01 19.07
N PHE A 25 14.45 -12.20 18.01
CA PHE A 25 15.59 -12.32 17.10
C PHE A 25 16.92 -12.11 17.84
N ILE A 26 17.02 -11.03 18.62
CA ILE A 26 18.23 -10.73 19.39
C ILE A 26 18.53 -11.86 20.38
N LEU A 27 17.53 -12.35 21.12
CA LEU A 27 17.69 -13.43 22.06
C LEU A 27 18.18 -14.72 21.38
N VAL A 28 17.52 -15.14 20.30
CA VAL A 28 17.91 -16.34 19.53
C VAL A 28 19.32 -16.19 18.98
N TYR A 29 19.67 -15.01 18.49
CA TYR A 29 21.01 -14.73 17.97
C TYR A 29 22.09 -14.84 19.07
N ILE A 30 21.84 -14.29 20.25
CA ILE A 30 22.74 -14.39 21.41
C ILE A 30 22.92 -15.84 21.83
N VAL A 31 21.82 -16.62 21.99
CA VAL A 31 21.86 -18.03 22.35
C VAL A 31 22.65 -18.83 21.31
N PHE A 32 22.45 -18.52 20.03
CA PHE A 32 23.18 -19.17 18.94
C PHE A 32 24.69 -18.86 19.00
N LEU A 33 25.10 -17.62 19.29
CA LEU A 33 26.51 -17.27 19.46
C LEU A 33 27.17 -18.05 20.60
N PHE A 34 26.49 -18.19 21.75
CA PHE A 34 26.99 -18.97 22.87
C PHE A 34 27.11 -20.46 22.53
N ALA A 35 26.07 -21.02 21.87
CA ALA A 35 26.08 -22.41 21.45
C ALA A 35 27.19 -22.71 20.42
N ALA A 36 27.41 -21.83 19.45
CA ALA A 36 28.48 -21.96 18.46
C ALA A 36 29.87 -21.92 19.09
N GLY A 37 30.10 -20.97 20.03
CA GLY A 37 31.36 -20.90 20.78
C GLY A 37 31.61 -22.14 21.64
N PHE A 38 30.59 -22.66 22.30
CA PHE A 38 30.69 -23.86 23.11
C PHE A 38 30.99 -25.12 22.26
N THR A 39 30.28 -25.27 21.11
CA THR A 39 30.53 -26.41 20.19
C THR A 39 31.92 -26.38 19.57
N GLN A 40 32.42 -25.20 19.22
CA GLN A 40 33.79 -25.07 18.70
C GLN A 40 34.84 -25.49 19.74
N MET A 41 34.65 -25.11 21.01
CA MET A 41 35.52 -25.50 22.12
C MET A 41 35.54 -27.00 22.40
N THR A 42 34.34 -27.64 22.28
CA THR A 42 34.18 -29.07 22.66
C THR A 42 34.51 -30.05 21.52
N LEU A 43 34.12 -29.73 20.29
CA LEU A 43 34.19 -30.66 19.15
C LEU A 43 35.41 -30.47 18.26
N ARG A 44 36.25 -29.47 18.49
CA ARG A 44 37.50 -29.20 17.75
C ARG A 44 37.35 -29.26 16.23
N TYR A 45 36.22 -28.75 15.69
CA TYR A 45 36.05 -28.63 14.24
C TYR A 45 37.15 -27.72 13.66
N SER A 46 37.50 -27.94 12.37
CA SER A 46 38.35 -26.96 11.69
C SER A 46 37.64 -25.61 11.66
N ASP A 47 38.36 -24.53 11.89
CA ASP A 47 37.83 -23.17 11.95
C ASP A 47 37.03 -22.81 10.70
N THR A 48 37.45 -23.33 9.54
CA THR A 48 36.73 -23.10 8.26
C THR A 48 35.35 -23.72 8.23
N VAL A 49 35.20 -24.98 8.69
CA VAL A 49 33.89 -25.65 8.70
C VAL A 49 32.93 -25.00 9.71
N ALA A 50 33.46 -24.71 10.91
CA ALA A 50 32.69 -24.00 11.94
C ALA A 50 32.20 -22.66 11.44
N PHE A 51 33.03 -21.87 10.74
CA PHE A 51 32.67 -20.58 10.15
C PHE A 51 31.60 -20.72 9.07
N ILE A 52 31.70 -21.69 8.17
CA ILE A 52 30.71 -21.94 7.12
C ILE A 52 29.33 -22.26 7.75
N ILE A 53 29.28 -23.18 8.73
CA ILE A 53 28.03 -23.52 9.43
C ILE A 53 27.46 -22.30 10.11
N PHE A 54 28.27 -21.50 10.80
CA PHE A 54 27.84 -20.25 11.43
C PHE A 54 27.19 -19.28 10.46
N VAL A 55 27.82 -19.03 9.30
CA VAL A 55 27.29 -18.14 8.26
C VAL A 55 25.94 -18.65 7.73
N ILE A 56 25.82 -19.94 7.45
CA ILE A 56 24.58 -20.54 6.95
C ILE A 56 23.44 -20.35 7.97
N VAL A 57 23.69 -20.66 9.24
CA VAL A 57 22.65 -20.50 10.29
C VAL A 57 22.27 -19.03 10.47
N CYS A 58 23.24 -18.11 10.47
CA CYS A 58 22.94 -16.66 10.51
C CYS A 58 22.05 -16.24 9.34
N LEU A 59 22.33 -16.68 8.11
CA LEU A 59 21.52 -16.39 6.95
C LEU A 59 20.09 -16.93 7.09
N ILE A 60 19.94 -18.17 7.55
CA ILE A 60 18.61 -18.77 7.80
C ILE A 60 17.82 -17.95 8.83
N LEU A 61 18.44 -17.57 9.95
CA LEU A 61 17.80 -16.76 10.98
C LEU A 61 17.37 -15.40 10.44
N VAL A 62 18.24 -14.69 9.72
CA VAL A 62 17.94 -13.40 9.12
C VAL A 62 16.77 -13.51 8.15
N VAL A 63 16.77 -14.50 7.26
CA VAL A 63 15.67 -14.72 6.30
C VAL A 63 14.36 -15.03 7.04
N TYR A 64 14.40 -15.91 8.04
CA TYR A 64 13.21 -16.26 8.83
C TYR A 64 12.58 -15.04 9.50
N PHE A 65 13.38 -14.26 10.23
CA PHE A 65 12.86 -13.09 10.95
C PHE A 65 12.45 -11.94 9.99
N ALA A 66 13.18 -11.75 8.89
CA ALA A 66 12.81 -10.79 7.86
C ALA A 66 11.45 -11.14 7.23
N THR A 67 11.20 -12.42 6.94
CA THR A 67 9.91 -12.90 6.40
C THR A 67 8.76 -12.70 7.39
N LYS A 68 8.98 -13.02 8.67
CA LYS A 68 7.96 -12.80 9.72
C LYS A 68 7.65 -11.32 9.91
N ARG A 69 8.68 -10.47 9.91
CA ARG A 69 8.51 -9.01 9.99
C ARG A 69 7.72 -8.47 8.79
N GLN A 70 8.06 -8.92 7.57
CA GLN A 70 7.36 -8.52 6.35
C GLN A 70 5.87 -8.88 6.42
N LYS A 71 5.51 -10.07 6.95
CA LYS A 71 4.11 -10.45 7.14
C LYS A 71 3.35 -9.47 8.05
N ILE A 72 3.97 -9.03 9.15
CA ILE A 72 3.34 -8.06 10.06
C ILE A 72 3.19 -6.68 9.37
N GLU A 73 4.20 -6.24 8.62
CA GLU A 73 4.13 -4.98 7.87
C GLU A 73 3.04 -5.03 6.79
N ASN A 74 2.86 -6.17 6.12
CA ASN A 74 1.78 -6.37 5.17
C ASN A 74 0.39 -6.33 5.84
N LEU A 75 0.22 -6.92 7.03
CA LEU A 75 -1.03 -6.85 7.78
C LEU A 75 -1.38 -5.41 8.18
N ILE A 76 -0.40 -4.61 8.58
CA ILE A 76 -0.61 -3.18 8.86
C ILE A 76 -1.07 -2.43 7.60
N ALA A 77 -0.45 -2.71 6.46
CA ALA A 77 -0.86 -2.11 5.19
C ALA A 77 -2.26 -2.55 4.75
N LEU A 78 -2.60 -3.82 4.95
CA LEU A 78 -3.93 -4.35 4.62
C LEU A 78 -5.04 -3.72 5.48
N LYS A 79 -4.79 -3.41 6.75
CA LYS A 79 -5.74 -2.68 7.57
C LYS A 79 -6.05 -1.28 7.02
N LEU A 80 -5.05 -0.56 6.52
CA LEU A 80 -5.30 0.68 5.81
C LEU A 80 -6.14 0.47 4.55
N LEU A 81 -5.77 -0.52 3.75
CA LEU A 81 -6.31 -0.68 2.40
C LEU A 81 -7.68 -1.38 2.37
N ASN A 82 -7.95 -2.30 3.32
CA ASN A 82 -9.18 -3.07 3.39
C ASN A 82 -10.17 -2.54 4.43
N ASP A 83 -9.69 -2.21 5.65
CA ASP A 83 -10.60 -1.81 6.73
C ASP A 83 -10.92 -0.31 6.66
N LEU A 84 -10.08 0.48 5.96
CA LEU A 84 -10.22 1.93 5.84
C LEU A 84 -10.31 2.65 7.20
N GLU A 85 -9.68 2.10 8.24
CA GLU A 85 -9.56 2.70 9.57
C GLU A 85 -8.53 3.85 9.55
N LEU A 86 -8.81 4.87 8.73
CA LEU A 86 -7.83 5.91 8.39
C LEU A 86 -7.36 6.73 9.59
N ALA A 87 -8.25 7.06 10.52
CA ALA A 87 -7.90 7.85 11.70
C ALA A 87 -6.94 7.08 12.62
N GLU A 88 -7.29 5.84 12.95
CA GLU A 88 -6.44 4.97 13.77
C GLU A 88 -5.10 4.67 13.10
N PHE A 89 -5.12 4.46 11.77
CA PHE A 89 -3.92 4.28 10.99
C PHE A 89 -3.01 5.51 11.04
N MET A 90 -3.57 6.72 10.89
CA MET A 90 -2.82 7.97 10.99
C MET A 90 -2.14 8.10 12.35
N ASP A 91 -2.88 7.92 13.43
CA ASP A 91 -2.37 8.01 14.80
C ASP A 91 -1.24 7.00 15.03
N PHE A 92 -1.44 5.75 14.58
CA PHE A 92 -0.43 4.72 14.64
C PHE A 92 0.84 5.10 13.86
N MET A 93 0.70 5.60 12.62
CA MET A 93 1.84 5.99 11.78
C MET A 93 2.58 7.21 12.34
N HIS A 94 1.87 8.20 12.89
CA HIS A 94 2.46 9.36 13.56
C HIS A 94 3.27 8.93 14.79
N GLU A 95 2.73 8.04 15.62
CA GLU A 95 3.46 7.50 16.78
C GLU A 95 4.73 6.76 16.35
N GLN A 96 4.64 5.92 15.30
CA GLN A 96 5.79 5.19 14.77
C GLN A 96 6.87 6.15 14.24
N HIS A 97 6.47 7.17 13.52
CA HIS A 97 7.39 8.17 12.98
C HIS A 97 8.07 8.98 14.09
N LYS A 98 7.30 9.50 15.05
CA LYS A 98 7.80 10.24 16.21
C LYS A 98 8.82 9.43 17.01
N ASN A 99 8.55 8.16 17.22
CA ASN A 99 9.41 7.26 18.00
C ASN A 99 10.59 6.69 17.19
N LYS A 100 10.83 7.16 15.94
CA LYS A 100 11.87 6.65 15.02
C LYS A 100 11.84 5.13 14.83
N LYS A 101 10.68 4.51 15.05
CA LYS A 101 10.47 3.07 14.89
C LYS A 101 10.28 2.66 13.43
N LEU A 102 10.04 3.63 12.55
CA LEU A 102 10.01 3.43 11.12
C LEU A 102 11.42 3.47 10.57
N THR A 103 11.88 2.35 10.05
CA THR A 103 13.17 2.25 9.36
C THR A 103 13.19 2.98 8.02
N ARG A 104 12.02 3.46 7.54
CA ARG A 104 11.85 4.10 6.23
C ARG A 104 10.83 5.22 6.31
N ASN A 105 11.32 6.43 6.34
CA ASN A 105 10.48 7.63 6.30
C ASN A 105 9.63 7.70 5.01
N SER A 106 10.15 7.21 3.87
CA SER A 106 9.40 7.19 2.60
C SER A 106 8.12 6.37 2.66
N LEU A 107 8.10 5.26 3.41
CA LEU A 107 6.89 4.46 3.60
C LEU A 107 5.82 5.25 4.38
N TYR A 108 6.24 5.92 5.45
CA TYR A 108 5.36 6.79 6.22
C TYR A 108 4.76 7.90 5.34
N TYR A 109 5.59 8.64 4.63
CA TYR A 109 5.14 9.74 3.79
C TYR A 109 4.21 9.26 2.67
N ASN A 110 4.48 8.11 2.07
CA ASN A 110 3.62 7.56 1.03
C ASN A 110 2.23 7.17 1.53
N TYR A 111 2.15 6.50 2.68
CA TYR A 111 0.85 6.17 3.27
C TYR A 111 0.10 7.40 3.76
N MET A 112 0.77 8.37 4.36
CA MET A 112 0.14 9.62 4.78
C MET A 112 -0.39 10.41 3.59
N ALA A 113 0.34 10.42 2.46
CA ALA A 113 -0.14 11.03 1.23
C ALA A 113 -1.43 10.39 0.72
N LEU A 114 -1.51 9.05 0.73
CA LEU A 114 -2.73 8.32 0.32
C LEU A 114 -3.91 8.63 1.26
N VAL A 115 -3.70 8.63 2.57
CA VAL A 115 -4.76 8.95 3.55
C VAL A 115 -5.27 10.38 3.35
N GLU A 116 -4.39 11.35 3.20
CA GLU A 116 -4.77 12.75 2.96
C GLU A 116 -5.48 12.92 1.60
N LEU A 117 -5.10 12.15 0.59
CA LEU A 117 -5.80 12.08 -0.70
C LEU A 117 -7.25 11.57 -0.52
N ILE A 118 -7.43 10.49 0.25
CA ILE A 118 -8.77 9.92 0.52
C ILE A 118 -9.65 10.97 1.23
N TYR A 119 -9.11 11.73 2.17
CA TYR A 119 -9.82 12.82 2.83
C TYR A 119 -10.03 14.06 1.94
N GLY A 120 -9.31 14.18 0.83
CA GLY A 120 -9.35 15.36 -0.06
C GLY A 120 -8.50 16.52 0.43
N ASN A 121 -7.55 16.28 1.33
CA ASN A 121 -6.58 17.27 1.80
C ASN A 121 -5.38 17.31 0.83
N PHE A 122 -5.61 17.81 -0.38
CA PHE A 122 -4.68 17.69 -1.51
C PHE A 122 -3.32 18.35 -1.26
N ASP A 123 -3.29 19.52 -0.61
CA ASP A 123 -2.03 20.20 -0.28
C ASP A 123 -1.15 19.37 0.66
N LYS A 124 -1.76 18.75 1.67
CA LYS A 124 -1.03 17.85 2.57
C LYS A 124 -0.59 16.57 1.87
N SER A 125 -1.42 16.02 0.99
CA SER A 125 -1.05 14.86 0.17
C SER A 125 0.18 15.18 -0.69
N GLU A 126 0.21 16.33 -1.35
CA GLU A 126 1.35 16.82 -2.15
C GLU A 126 2.60 17.01 -1.27
N GLU A 127 2.45 17.63 -0.09
CA GLU A 127 3.54 17.83 0.86
C GLU A 127 4.17 16.49 1.27
N TYR A 128 3.34 15.48 1.58
CA TYR A 128 3.84 14.14 1.92
C TYR A 128 4.50 13.45 0.73
N LEU A 129 3.90 13.50 -0.47
CA LEU A 129 4.49 12.91 -1.67
C LEU A 129 5.85 13.51 -2.02
N SER A 130 6.04 14.81 -1.81
CA SER A 130 7.32 15.49 -2.08
C SER A 130 8.48 14.97 -1.20
N LYS A 131 8.17 14.40 -0.03
CA LYS A 131 9.13 13.84 0.92
C LYS A 131 9.47 12.36 0.64
N VAL A 132 8.76 11.71 -0.29
CA VAL A 132 9.02 10.31 -0.65
C VAL A 132 10.29 10.20 -1.49
N LYS A 133 11.23 9.36 -1.06
CA LYS A 133 12.46 9.06 -1.78
C LYS A 133 12.40 7.62 -2.31
N LEU A 134 12.15 7.45 -3.59
CA LEU A 134 12.03 6.13 -4.25
C LEU A 134 13.39 5.42 -4.43
N THR A 135 14.49 6.17 -4.48
CA THR A 135 15.83 5.67 -4.84
C THR A 135 16.62 5.06 -3.67
N GLN A 136 16.14 5.11 -2.43
CA GLN A 136 16.87 4.64 -1.24
C GLN A 136 16.79 3.12 -1.04
N SER A 137 16.82 2.31 -2.06
CA SER A 137 16.59 0.90 -1.86
C SER A 137 17.61 -0.01 -2.50
N GLY A 138 18.72 -0.18 -1.84
CA GLY A 138 19.60 -1.29 -2.13
C GLY A 138 19.10 -2.67 -1.69
N TYR A 139 18.20 -2.78 -0.72
CA TYR A 139 18.06 -4.05 0.01
C TYR A 139 16.72 -4.78 -0.02
N ILE A 140 15.59 -4.19 -0.43
CA ILE A 140 14.28 -4.88 -0.36
C ILE A 140 13.41 -4.51 -1.56
N ARG A 141 13.72 -5.06 -2.71
CA ARG A 141 12.94 -4.86 -3.95
C ARG A 141 11.47 -5.30 -3.86
N GLY A 142 11.13 -6.28 -3.03
CA GLY A 142 9.75 -6.79 -2.92
C GLY A 142 8.78 -5.85 -2.18
N ALA A 143 9.15 -5.38 -0.99
CA ALA A 143 8.32 -4.48 -0.17
C ALA A 143 8.23 -3.05 -0.75
N LEU A 144 9.22 -2.65 -1.54
CA LEU A 144 9.25 -1.34 -2.19
C LEU A 144 8.37 -1.27 -3.44
N ARG A 145 8.19 -2.38 -4.17
CA ARG A 145 7.33 -2.39 -5.36
C ARG A 145 5.89 -2.00 -5.04
N GLY A 146 5.32 -2.54 -3.96
CA GLY A 146 3.99 -2.13 -3.51
C GLY A 146 3.94 -0.64 -3.15
N THR A 147 4.98 -0.13 -2.49
CA THR A 147 5.07 1.29 -2.12
C THR A 147 5.20 2.19 -3.35
N GLU A 148 5.99 1.80 -4.36
CA GLU A 148 6.15 2.53 -5.60
C GLU A 148 4.85 2.59 -6.41
N ILE A 149 4.12 1.47 -6.51
CA ILE A 149 2.81 1.44 -7.17
C ILE A 149 1.85 2.45 -6.52
N TRP A 150 1.73 2.40 -5.19
CA TRP A 150 0.86 3.33 -4.46
C TRP A 150 1.33 4.79 -4.57
N TYR A 151 2.64 5.05 -4.60
CA TYR A 151 3.18 6.39 -4.84
C TYR A 151 2.73 6.96 -6.20
N HIS A 152 2.96 6.21 -7.28
CA HIS A 152 2.59 6.66 -8.61
C HIS A 152 1.08 6.76 -8.78
N TYR A 153 0.32 5.83 -8.20
CA TYR A 153 -1.13 5.89 -8.22
C TYR A 153 -1.68 7.08 -7.43
N THR A 154 -1.15 7.35 -6.24
CA THR A 154 -1.53 8.52 -5.43
C THR A 154 -1.18 9.82 -6.16
N ARG A 155 -0.02 9.90 -6.81
CA ARG A 155 0.39 11.04 -7.63
C ARG A 155 -0.56 11.26 -8.80
N PHE A 156 -0.92 10.21 -9.51
CA PHE A 156 -1.87 10.26 -10.60
C PHE A 156 -3.23 10.80 -10.15
N MET A 157 -3.78 10.23 -9.08
CA MET A 157 -5.06 10.66 -8.54
C MET A 157 -5.05 12.10 -8.03
N LEU A 158 -3.95 12.50 -7.38
CA LEU A 158 -3.78 13.86 -6.90
C LEU A 158 -3.79 14.86 -8.08
N ASN A 159 -3.05 14.58 -9.15
CA ASN A 159 -3.02 15.44 -10.32
C ASN A 159 -4.41 15.56 -10.95
N ILE A 160 -5.17 14.47 -11.06
CA ILE A 160 -6.54 14.49 -11.58
C ILE A 160 -7.45 15.33 -10.70
N PHE A 161 -7.45 15.12 -9.39
CA PHE A 161 -8.36 15.82 -8.47
C PHE A 161 -8.02 17.29 -8.27
N THR A 162 -6.77 17.68 -8.54
CA THR A 162 -6.32 19.07 -8.49
C THR A 162 -6.27 19.74 -9.87
N GLU A 163 -6.70 19.03 -10.93
CA GLU A 163 -6.71 19.51 -12.31
C GLU A 163 -5.35 20.04 -12.78
N LYS A 164 -4.26 19.45 -12.26
CA LYS A 164 -2.90 19.78 -12.68
C LYS A 164 -2.57 19.09 -14.00
N ASP A 165 -1.90 19.82 -14.87
CA ASP A 165 -1.31 19.23 -16.08
C ASP A 165 -0.22 18.21 -15.71
N PHE A 166 -0.24 17.05 -16.35
CA PHE A 166 0.78 16.02 -16.19
C PHE A 166 0.90 15.17 -17.47
N ASP A 167 2.09 14.61 -17.66
CA ASP A 167 2.34 13.67 -18.74
C ASP A 167 1.86 12.26 -18.34
N LEU A 168 0.69 11.88 -18.89
CA LEU A 168 0.09 10.57 -18.64
C LEU A 168 1.00 9.43 -19.11
N GLU A 169 1.66 9.57 -20.25
CA GLU A 169 2.51 8.52 -20.82
C GLU A 169 3.80 8.31 -20.00
N GLU A 170 4.40 9.38 -19.49
CA GLU A 170 5.54 9.24 -18.57
C GLU A 170 5.12 8.58 -17.26
N LEU A 171 3.94 8.91 -16.72
CA LEU A 171 3.43 8.29 -15.51
C LEU A 171 3.12 6.79 -15.71
N LYS A 172 2.49 6.41 -16.83
CA LYS A 172 2.28 5.01 -17.21
C LYS A 172 3.61 4.26 -17.32
N LYS A 173 4.61 4.84 -17.96
CA LYS A 173 5.94 4.26 -18.09
C LYS A 173 6.61 4.01 -16.72
N GLN A 174 6.43 4.93 -15.77
CA GLN A 174 6.93 4.76 -14.41
C GLN A 174 6.20 3.64 -13.67
N LEU A 175 4.86 3.58 -13.76
CA LEU A 175 4.05 2.49 -13.20
C LEU A 175 4.40 1.12 -13.79
N VAL A 176 4.54 1.05 -15.11
CA VAL A 176 4.92 -0.18 -15.83
C VAL A 176 6.28 -0.72 -15.35
N LYS A 177 7.26 0.12 -15.06
CA LYS A 177 8.55 -0.32 -14.50
C LYS A 177 8.37 -1.04 -13.15
N THR A 178 7.37 -0.68 -12.38
CA THR A 178 7.09 -1.31 -11.08
C THR A 178 6.39 -2.67 -11.20
N VAL A 179 5.61 -2.88 -12.28
CA VAL A 179 4.78 -4.08 -12.53
C VAL A 179 5.40 -5.01 -13.58
N SER A 180 6.49 -4.63 -14.22
CA SER A 180 7.02 -5.04 -15.53
C SER A 180 7.26 -6.52 -15.81
N LYS A 181 6.98 -7.44 -14.89
CA LYS A 181 7.17 -8.88 -15.12
C LYS A 181 5.89 -9.58 -15.61
N ASN A 182 4.73 -8.95 -15.50
CA ASN A 182 3.45 -9.51 -15.95
C ASN A 182 2.84 -8.57 -16.99
N GLN A 183 2.86 -8.96 -18.25
CA GLN A 183 2.33 -8.16 -19.36
C GLN A 183 0.82 -7.90 -19.23
N GLU A 184 0.04 -8.87 -18.76
CA GLU A 184 -1.40 -8.70 -18.53
C GLU A 184 -1.67 -7.63 -17.46
N ALA A 185 -0.93 -7.67 -16.36
CA ALA A 185 -1.06 -6.65 -15.31
C ALA A 185 -0.67 -5.26 -15.83
N VAL A 186 0.37 -5.16 -16.66
CA VAL A 186 0.78 -3.91 -17.31
C VAL A 186 -0.34 -3.36 -18.20
N GLN A 187 -0.93 -4.21 -19.04
CA GLN A 187 -2.01 -3.79 -19.92
C GLN A 187 -3.26 -3.38 -19.14
N MET A 188 -3.62 -4.14 -18.11
CA MET A 188 -4.73 -3.82 -17.20
C MET A 188 -4.53 -2.44 -16.55
N TYR A 189 -3.35 -2.15 -16.00
CA TYR A 189 -3.07 -0.85 -15.39
C TYR A 189 -3.09 0.29 -16.40
N ASN A 190 -2.53 0.11 -17.59
CA ASN A 190 -2.56 1.13 -18.64
C ASN A 190 -4.01 1.45 -19.04
N ASN A 191 -4.82 0.43 -19.34
CA ASN A 191 -6.23 0.61 -19.69
C ASN A 191 -7.00 1.34 -18.58
N LYS A 192 -6.74 0.98 -17.32
CA LYS A 192 -7.37 1.63 -16.17
C LYS A 192 -7.02 3.12 -16.10
N LEU A 193 -5.75 3.48 -16.23
CA LEU A 193 -5.31 4.87 -16.18
C LEU A 193 -5.88 5.67 -17.35
N ASP A 194 -5.93 5.08 -18.56
CA ASP A 194 -6.53 5.71 -19.73
C ASP A 194 -8.02 5.97 -19.53
N ASN A 195 -8.76 4.98 -19.03
CA ASN A 195 -10.18 5.12 -18.78
C ASN A 195 -10.47 6.19 -17.69
N ILE A 196 -9.68 6.22 -16.60
CA ILE A 196 -9.81 7.24 -15.56
C ILE A 196 -9.54 8.62 -16.14
N TYR A 197 -8.47 8.78 -16.91
CA TYR A 197 -8.12 10.03 -17.55
C TYR A 197 -9.19 10.49 -18.53
N LYS A 198 -9.67 9.59 -19.38
CA LYS A 198 -10.78 9.85 -20.32
C LYS A 198 -12.02 10.39 -19.61
N VAL A 199 -12.44 9.71 -18.55
CA VAL A 199 -13.67 10.05 -17.82
C VAL A 199 -13.51 11.32 -16.98
N LEU A 200 -12.42 11.46 -16.22
CA LEU A 200 -12.29 12.55 -15.26
C LEU A 200 -11.66 13.81 -15.83
N VAL A 201 -10.78 13.69 -16.84
CA VAL A 201 -10.09 14.85 -17.44
C VAL A 201 -10.73 15.25 -18.76
N LEU A 202 -10.87 14.31 -19.73
CA LEU A 202 -11.43 14.62 -21.04
C LEU A 202 -12.97 14.75 -21.02
N LYS A 203 -13.63 14.31 -19.94
CA LYS A 203 -15.11 14.29 -19.81
C LYS A 203 -15.78 13.47 -20.92
N GLU A 204 -15.15 12.38 -21.34
CA GLU A 204 -15.65 11.46 -22.33
C GLU A 204 -15.98 10.10 -21.71
N PRO A 205 -17.08 9.42 -22.08
CA PRO A 205 -17.41 8.13 -21.53
C PRO A 205 -16.45 7.04 -22.02
N ALA A 206 -16.16 6.05 -21.16
CA ALA A 206 -15.38 4.88 -21.46
C ALA A 206 -16.27 3.63 -21.49
N ASP A 207 -16.11 2.77 -22.51
CA ASP A 207 -17.05 1.65 -22.76
C ASP A 207 -16.78 0.43 -21.87
N ASN A 208 -15.53 0.08 -21.59
CA ASN A 208 -15.15 -1.18 -20.92
C ASN A 208 -14.68 -0.98 -19.47
N PHE A 209 -15.23 0.01 -18.77
CA PHE A 209 -14.74 0.38 -17.45
C PHE A 209 -15.18 -0.56 -16.31
N LYS A 210 -16.23 -1.39 -16.54
CA LYS A 210 -16.80 -2.27 -15.49
C LYS A 210 -16.07 -3.59 -15.26
N GLU A 211 -15.26 -4.06 -16.21
CA GLU A 211 -14.61 -5.37 -16.15
C GLU A 211 -13.54 -5.52 -15.05
N GLU A 212 -13.15 -4.40 -14.41
CA GLU A 212 -12.07 -4.34 -13.43
C GLU A 212 -12.52 -4.53 -11.97
N LEU A 213 -13.82 -4.70 -11.70
CA LEU A 213 -14.35 -4.98 -10.35
C LEU A 213 -14.33 -6.49 -10.08
N ASN A 214 -13.19 -7.05 -9.73
CA ASN A 214 -13.16 -8.39 -9.18
C ASN A 214 -13.15 -8.34 -7.64
N ASP A 215 -13.62 -9.43 -6.99
CA ASP A 215 -13.76 -9.53 -5.53
C ASP A 215 -12.44 -9.47 -4.75
N ASN A 216 -11.30 -9.55 -5.46
CA ASN A 216 -9.97 -9.51 -4.86
C ASN A 216 -9.37 -8.08 -4.73
N ILE A 217 -10.13 -7.05 -5.11
CA ILE A 217 -9.67 -5.65 -5.03
C ILE A 217 -9.82 -5.15 -3.59
N VAL A 218 -8.77 -4.52 -3.06
CA VAL A 218 -8.80 -3.90 -1.73
C VAL A 218 -9.84 -2.77 -1.65
N GLU A 219 -10.47 -2.59 -0.49
CA GLU A 219 -11.58 -1.64 -0.29
C GLU A 219 -11.22 -0.20 -0.67
N CYS A 220 -10.00 0.23 -0.40
CA CYS A 220 -9.49 1.53 -0.83
C CYS A 220 -9.60 1.74 -2.35
N SER A 221 -9.25 0.71 -3.14
CA SER A 221 -9.39 0.76 -4.60
C SER A 221 -10.85 0.70 -5.05
N LYS A 222 -11.71 -0.06 -4.34
CA LYS A 222 -13.15 -0.13 -4.66
C LYS A 222 -13.81 1.24 -4.50
N VAL A 223 -13.52 1.97 -3.42
CA VAL A 223 -14.08 3.31 -3.20
C VAL A 223 -13.76 4.25 -4.36
N PHE A 224 -12.51 4.27 -4.83
CA PHE A 224 -12.14 5.08 -5.99
C PHE A 224 -12.78 4.55 -7.28
N ASN A 225 -12.81 3.24 -7.50
CA ASN A 225 -13.42 2.65 -8.69
C ASN A 225 -14.92 2.97 -8.78
N TYR A 226 -15.67 2.87 -7.68
CA TYR A 226 -17.09 3.26 -7.67
C TYR A 226 -17.28 4.72 -8.05
N TYR A 227 -16.39 5.61 -7.63
CA TYR A 227 -16.45 7.00 -8.04
C TYR A 227 -16.17 7.19 -9.53
N PHE A 228 -15.20 6.46 -10.10
CA PHE A 228 -14.93 6.52 -11.53
C PHE A 228 -16.09 6.00 -12.36
N TYR A 229 -16.71 4.90 -11.92
CA TYR A 229 -17.91 4.36 -12.59
C TYR A 229 -19.08 5.30 -12.46
N LEU A 230 -19.29 5.90 -11.30
CA LEU A 230 -20.31 6.95 -11.14
C LEU A 230 -20.11 8.07 -12.17
N CYS A 231 -18.90 8.63 -12.27
CA CYS A 231 -18.61 9.69 -13.22
C CYS A 231 -18.83 9.23 -14.66
N ASN A 232 -18.45 8.00 -14.99
CA ASN A 232 -18.67 7.42 -16.32
C ASN A 232 -20.16 7.28 -16.66
N GLU A 233 -20.96 6.77 -15.73
CA GLU A 233 -22.41 6.59 -15.96
C GLU A 233 -23.15 7.93 -16.01
N VAL A 234 -22.67 8.93 -15.29
CA VAL A 234 -23.19 10.32 -15.41
C VAL A 234 -22.90 10.87 -16.81
N LEU A 235 -21.71 10.67 -17.38
CA LEU A 235 -21.38 11.08 -18.75
C LEU A 235 -22.20 10.32 -19.82
N LYS A 236 -22.62 9.08 -19.52
CA LYS A 236 -23.51 8.27 -20.37
C LYS A 236 -25.00 8.61 -20.20
N GLU A 237 -25.32 9.54 -19.31
CA GLU A 237 -26.69 9.88 -18.92
C GLU A 237 -27.49 8.68 -18.37
N ASN A 238 -26.81 7.66 -17.86
CA ASN A 238 -27.40 6.45 -17.30
C ASN A 238 -27.69 6.62 -15.80
N LYS A 239 -28.83 7.25 -15.51
CA LYS A 239 -29.25 7.61 -14.15
C LYS A 239 -29.42 6.41 -13.23
N GLU A 240 -29.89 5.28 -13.72
CA GLU A 240 -30.10 4.07 -12.91
C GLU A 240 -28.78 3.52 -12.36
N GLU A 241 -27.80 3.30 -13.24
CA GLU A 241 -26.49 2.80 -12.83
C GLU A 241 -25.70 3.86 -12.02
N ALA A 242 -25.84 5.17 -12.35
CA ALA A 242 -25.22 6.23 -11.56
C ALA A 242 -25.74 6.22 -10.12
N ASN A 243 -27.04 6.10 -9.89
CA ASN A 243 -27.62 6.00 -8.55
C ASN A 243 -27.13 4.78 -7.78
N LYS A 244 -26.96 3.64 -8.43
CA LYS A 244 -26.38 2.44 -7.83
C LYS A 244 -24.97 2.68 -7.28
N TYR A 245 -24.10 3.35 -8.04
CA TYR A 245 -22.75 3.69 -7.55
C TYR A 245 -22.78 4.76 -6.47
N ILE A 246 -23.70 5.70 -6.50
CA ILE A 246 -23.93 6.64 -5.39
C ILE A 246 -24.27 5.87 -4.12
N ASP A 247 -25.21 4.94 -4.17
CA ASP A 247 -25.65 4.16 -3.00
C ASP A 247 -24.52 3.27 -2.45
N LEU A 248 -23.65 2.75 -3.32
CA LEU A 248 -22.45 2.03 -2.90
C LEU A 248 -21.43 2.93 -2.20
N LEU A 249 -21.19 4.14 -2.73
CA LEU A 249 -20.27 5.12 -2.14
C LEU A 249 -20.77 5.64 -0.80
N LEU A 250 -22.08 5.88 -0.65
CA LEU A 250 -22.67 6.38 0.59
C LEU A 250 -22.61 5.40 1.77
N LYS A 251 -22.19 4.17 1.55
CA LYS A 251 -21.90 3.20 2.63
C LYS A 251 -20.57 3.49 3.33
N TYR A 252 -19.69 4.28 2.69
CA TYR A 252 -18.40 4.69 3.25
C TYR A 252 -18.50 5.99 4.02
N SER A 253 -17.43 6.35 4.72
CA SER A 253 -17.36 7.56 5.52
C SER A 253 -17.61 8.82 4.70
N GLU A 254 -18.46 9.70 5.21
CA GLU A 254 -18.73 11.01 4.61
C GLU A 254 -17.51 11.95 4.57
N ASN A 255 -16.48 11.63 5.37
CA ASN A 255 -15.23 12.38 5.35
C ASN A 255 -14.38 12.11 4.11
N TYR A 256 -14.68 11.07 3.32
CA TYR A 256 -13.93 10.77 2.10
C TYR A 256 -14.33 11.71 0.97
N TYR A 257 -13.33 12.22 0.25
CA TYR A 257 -13.53 13.17 -0.85
C TYR A 257 -14.51 12.66 -1.89
N VAL A 258 -14.32 11.44 -2.37
CA VAL A 258 -15.17 10.85 -3.42
C VAL A 258 -16.62 10.59 -2.96
N VAL A 259 -16.83 10.36 -1.66
CA VAL A 259 -18.18 10.22 -1.07
C VAL A 259 -18.88 11.57 -1.03
N ARG A 260 -18.17 12.65 -0.65
CA ARG A 260 -18.74 14.01 -0.73
C ARG A 260 -19.10 14.39 -2.17
N LYS A 261 -18.24 14.07 -3.13
CA LYS A 261 -18.52 14.30 -4.56
C LYS A 261 -19.71 13.50 -5.07
N ALA A 262 -19.90 12.27 -4.62
CA ALA A 262 -21.08 11.48 -4.95
C ALA A 262 -22.39 12.12 -4.42
N ARG A 263 -22.37 12.70 -3.20
CA ARG A 263 -23.51 13.46 -2.67
C ARG A 263 -23.83 14.69 -3.52
N GLU A 264 -22.80 15.47 -3.88
CA GLU A 264 -22.95 16.63 -4.76
C GLU A 264 -23.60 16.27 -6.11
N ILE A 265 -23.22 15.12 -6.68
CA ILE A 265 -23.81 14.59 -7.92
C ILE A 265 -25.27 14.19 -7.69
N ARG A 266 -25.60 13.54 -6.55
CA ARG A 266 -26.96 13.13 -6.21
C ARG A 266 -27.92 14.33 -6.08
N GLU A 267 -27.44 15.43 -5.51
CA GLU A 267 -28.23 16.64 -5.30
C GLU A 267 -28.53 17.42 -6.61
N LYS A 268 -27.73 17.16 -7.65
CA LYS A 268 -27.87 17.82 -8.96
C LYS A 268 -28.68 17.02 -9.98
N ASN A 269 -28.90 15.72 -9.74
CA ASN A 269 -29.64 14.81 -10.63
C ASN A 269 -31.08 14.59 -10.19
#